data_666fc1fc4751c4de2975c50850753e1a
#
_entry.id   666fc1fc4751c4de2975c50850753e1a
#
_cell.length_a   1.000
_cell.length_b   1.000
_cell.length_c   1.000
_cell.angle_alpha   90.00
_cell.angle_beta   90.00
_cell.angle_gamma   90.00
#
_symmetry.space_group_name_H-M   'P 1'
#
loop_
_entity.id
_entity.type
_entity.pdbx_description
1 polymer ?
#
loop_
_entity_poly.entity_id
_entity_poly.type
_entity_poly.pdbx_seq_one_letter_code
_entity_poly.pdbx_strand_id
1 'polypeptide(L)'
;MKLKNNLSEECLEESLIAQGYDSYQIYEIMKGIQLGLDVSVYRNIHYDFLTMQAYRFALMANVDVDWLKSKQFRMIQILMIAECTKAGLERKYFDPELFNKSQLVEIILGVRENIDVTKYAKVNYSNVKMRFIRKVLTFFKRLRSKSLDLPRSILRYFFNPVSDKDLNLEMLTVRRKL
;
A
#
# COMPACT_ATOMS: atom_id res chain seq x y z
N MET A 1 -18.71 32.69 -10.04
CA MET A 1 -17.82 31.68 -10.64
C MET A 1 -18.28 30.21 -10.41
N LYS A 2 -18.96 29.88 -9.31
CA LYS A 2 -19.48 28.48 -9.03
C LYS A 2 -20.58 27.99 -9.98
N LEU A 3 -21.45 28.87 -10.52
CA LEU A 3 -22.58 28.45 -11.38
C LEU A 3 -22.17 27.93 -12.78
N LYS A 4 -21.07 28.41 -13.35
CA LYS A 4 -20.57 27.92 -14.66
C LYS A 4 -19.94 26.52 -14.59
N ASN A 5 -19.37 26.14 -13.42
CA ASN A 5 -18.78 24.82 -13.25
C ASN A 5 -19.86 23.72 -13.11
N ASN A 6 -20.99 24.01 -12.43
CA ASN A 6 -22.06 23.05 -12.24
C ASN A 6 -22.73 22.63 -13.57
N LEU A 7 -23.00 23.60 -14.48
CA LEU A 7 -23.59 23.29 -15.80
C LEU A 7 -22.66 22.43 -16.67
N SER A 8 -21.34 22.56 -16.53
CA SER A 8 -20.38 21.74 -17.26
C SER A 8 -20.24 20.33 -16.66
N GLU A 9 -20.40 20.20 -15.34
CA GLU A 9 -20.33 18.92 -14.64
C GLU A 9 -21.59 18.08 -14.91
N GLU A 10 -22.79 18.66 -14.87
CA GLU A 10 -24.06 18.00 -15.23
C GLU A 10 -24.08 17.49 -16.69
N CYS A 11 -23.64 18.30 -17.64
CA CYS A 11 -23.53 17.91 -19.04
C CYS A 11 -22.53 16.78 -19.26
N LEU A 12 -21.43 16.76 -18.50
CA LEU A 12 -20.46 15.67 -18.56
C LEU A 12 -21.02 14.38 -17.98
N GLU A 13 -21.74 14.46 -16.86
CA GLU A 13 -22.38 13.31 -16.22
C GLU A 13 -23.41 12.68 -17.14
N GLU A 14 -24.30 13.48 -17.75
CA GLU A 14 -25.27 13.03 -18.77
C GLU A 14 -24.56 12.32 -19.95
N SER A 15 -23.44 12.90 -20.41
CA SER A 15 -22.64 12.30 -21.47
C SER A 15 -22.06 10.94 -21.08
N LEU A 16 -21.60 10.79 -19.83
CA LEU A 16 -21.09 9.51 -19.32
C LEU A 16 -22.21 8.46 -19.18
N ILE A 17 -23.39 8.86 -18.73
CA ILE A 17 -24.59 8.00 -18.69
C ILE A 17 -24.92 7.51 -20.12
N ALA A 18 -24.95 8.41 -21.09
CA ALA A 18 -25.21 8.07 -22.49
C ALA A 18 -24.15 7.13 -23.10
N GLN A 19 -22.92 7.15 -22.60
CA GLN A 19 -21.83 6.23 -22.95
C GLN A 19 -21.95 4.86 -22.25
N GLY A 20 -22.88 4.69 -21.31
CA GLY A 20 -23.17 3.43 -20.63
C GLY A 20 -22.39 3.22 -19.34
N TYR A 21 -21.74 4.26 -18.78
CA TYR A 21 -21.13 4.16 -17.45
C TYR A 21 -22.19 4.06 -16.36
N ASP A 22 -21.96 3.23 -15.35
CA ASP A 22 -22.80 3.17 -14.16
C ASP A 22 -22.49 4.34 -13.18
N SER A 23 -23.37 4.53 -12.20
CA SER A 23 -23.26 5.64 -11.25
C SER A 23 -21.98 5.62 -10.41
N TYR A 24 -21.43 4.43 -10.09
CA TYR A 24 -20.19 4.30 -9.34
C TYR A 24 -18.96 4.60 -10.19
N GLN A 25 -18.98 4.18 -11.47
CA GLN A 25 -17.93 4.53 -12.44
C GLN A 25 -17.92 6.04 -12.70
N ILE A 26 -19.08 6.65 -12.88
CA ILE A 26 -19.23 8.09 -13.05
C ILE A 26 -18.68 8.82 -11.84
N TYR A 27 -19.04 8.41 -10.63
CA TYR A 27 -18.50 9.00 -9.40
C TYR A 27 -16.96 8.98 -9.36
N GLU A 28 -16.32 7.87 -9.72
CA GLU A 28 -14.84 7.79 -9.73
C GLU A 28 -14.22 8.69 -10.81
N ILE A 29 -14.85 8.83 -11.98
CA ILE A 29 -14.40 9.74 -13.06
C ILE A 29 -14.53 11.19 -12.58
N MET A 30 -15.71 11.60 -12.11
CA MET A 30 -15.98 12.97 -11.65
C MET A 30 -15.05 13.33 -10.49
N LYS A 31 -14.83 12.40 -9.56
CA LYS A 31 -13.90 12.60 -8.45
C LYS A 31 -12.46 12.83 -8.91
N GLY A 32 -12.02 12.11 -9.95
CA GLY A 32 -10.70 12.33 -10.55
C GLY A 32 -10.58 13.71 -11.20
N ILE A 33 -11.60 14.15 -11.94
CA ILE A 33 -11.66 15.48 -12.57
C ILE A 33 -11.58 16.59 -11.50
N GLN A 34 -12.37 16.46 -10.42
CA GLN A 34 -12.35 17.42 -9.30
C GLN A 34 -10.97 17.51 -8.63
N LEU A 35 -10.20 16.44 -8.64
CA LEU A 35 -8.83 16.39 -8.12
C LEU A 35 -7.77 16.82 -9.16
N GLY A 36 -8.17 17.20 -10.37
CA GLY A 36 -7.26 17.61 -11.44
C GLY A 36 -6.41 16.46 -12.00
N LEU A 37 -6.88 15.21 -11.88
CA LEU A 37 -6.17 14.03 -12.38
C LEU A 37 -6.49 13.77 -13.85
N ASP A 38 -5.55 13.13 -14.56
CA ASP A 38 -5.81 12.62 -15.90
C ASP A 38 -6.68 11.36 -15.85
N VAL A 39 -8.00 11.56 -15.95
CA VAL A 39 -8.97 10.48 -15.91
C VAL A 39 -8.94 9.57 -17.16
N SER A 40 -8.32 10.01 -18.26
CA SER A 40 -8.20 9.22 -19.48
C SER A 40 -7.50 7.88 -19.23
N VAL A 41 -6.67 7.83 -18.21
CA VAL A 41 -5.93 6.66 -17.75
C VAL A 41 -6.84 5.51 -17.36
N TYR A 42 -7.97 5.78 -16.71
CA TYR A 42 -8.88 4.76 -16.16
C TYR A 42 -10.34 4.92 -16.61
N ARG A 43 -10.66 5.92 -17.41
CA ARG A 43 -11.98 6.09 -18.03
C ARG A 43 -12.20 5.02 -19.09
N ASN A 44 -12.54 3.81 -18.63
CA ASN A 44 -12.78 2.64 -19.45
C ASN A 44 -14.03 1.93 -18.92
N ILE A 45 -15.07 1.80 -19.75
CA ILE A 45 -16.36 1.20 -19.39
C ILE A 45 -16.24 -0.27 -18.92
N HIS A 46 -15.18 -0.96 -19.34
CA HIS A 46 -14.91 -2.35 -18.93
C HIS A 46 -14.23 -2.46 -17.55
N TYR A 47 -13.80 -1.34 -16.95
CA TYR A 47 -13.28 -1.33 -15.58
C TYR A 47 -14.44 -1.21 -14.60
N ASP A 48 -14.46 -2.09 -13.60
CA ASP A 48 -15.33 -1.86 -12.45
C ASP A 48 -14.90 -0.61 -11.67
N PHE A 49 -15.78 -0.08 -10.85
CA PHE A 49 -15.49 1.15 -10.08
C PHE A 49 -14.32 0.98 -9.11
N LEU A 50 -14.07 -0.25 -8.57
CA LEU A 50 -12.94 -0.52 -7.69
C LEU A 50 -11.61 -0.45 -8.44
N THR A 51 -11.58 -0.91 -9.67
CA THR A 51 -10.41 -0.78 -10.56
C THR A 51 -10.17 0.69 -10.91
N MET A 52 -11.21 1.46 -11.26
CA MET A 52 -11.08 2.90 -11.48
C MET A 52 -10.59 3.64 -10.24
N GLN A 53 -11.12 3.30 -9.07
CA GLN A 53 -10.69 3.84 -7.78
C GLN A 53 -9.21 3.55 -7.52
N ALA A 54 -8.76 2.33 -7.80
CA ALA A 54 -7.36 1.95 -7.62
C ALA A 54 -6.41 2.79 -8.49
N TYR A 55 -6.77 2.99 -9.77
CA TYR A 55 -6.01 3.88 -10.66
C TYR A 55 -6.04 5.33 -10.20
N ARG A 56 -7.17 5.84 -9.73
CA ARG A 56 -7.26 7.19 -9.15
C ARG A 56 -6.31 7.34 -7.96
N PHE A 57 -6.27 6.38 -7.04
CA PHE A 57 -5.30 6.40 -5.92
C PHE A 57 -3.85 6.30 -6.40
N ALA A 58 -3.58 5.52 -7.44
CA ALA A 58 -2.25 5.43 -8.04
C ALA A 58 -1.79 6.79 -8.61
N LEU A 59 -2.66 7.47 -9.35
CA LEU A 59 -2.40 8.83 -9.85
C LEU A 59 -2.16 9.82 -8.73
N MET A 60 -2.99 9.80 -7.67
CA MET A 60 -2.80 10.65 -6.48
C MET A 60 -1.47 10.40 -5.76
N ALA A 61 -0.93 9.20 -5.87
CA ALA A 61 0.36 8.82 -5.30
C ALA A 61 1.54 9.02 -6.27
N ASN A 62 1.30 9.59 -7.46
CA ASN A 62 2.28 9.75 -8.54
C ASN A 62 2.94 8.42 -8.98
N VAL A 63 2.16 7.34 -8.99
CA VAL A 63 2.62 6.05 -9.52
C VAL A 63 2.68 6.13 -11.05
N ASP A 64 3.71 5.55 -11.63
CA ASP A 64 3.81 5.35 -13.08
C ASP A 64 2.70 4.40 -13.56
N VAL A 65 1.71 4.98 -14.25
CA VAL A 65 0.53 4.25 -14.71
C VAL A 65 0.83 3.38 -15.93
N ASP A 66 1.76 3.78 -16.78
CA ASP A 66 2.15 2.98 -17.94
C ASP A 66 2.82 1.69 -17.48
N TRP A 67 3.62 1.77 -16.43
CA TRP A 67 4.13 0.58 -15.77
C TRP A 67 3.01 -0.30 -15.20
N LEU A 68 2.03 0.26 -14.50
CA LEU A 68 0.90 -0.51 -13.97
C LEU A 68 0.13 -1.27 -15.06
N LYS A 69 -0.13 -0.59 -16.19
CA LYS A 69 -0.82 -1.18 -17.34
C LYS A 69 0.01 -2.26 -18.03
N SER A 70 1.32 -2.03 -18.20
CA SER A 70 2.22 -2.98 -18.86
C SER A 70 2.32 -4.31 -18.11
N LYS A 71 2.12 -4.31 -16.77
CA LYS A 71 2.21 -5.49 -15.90
C LYS A 71 0.86 -6.15 -15.61
N GLN A 72 -0.25 -5.54 -16.05
CA GLN A 72 -1.61 -6.04 -15.84
C GLN A 72 -1.90 -6.38 -14.35
N PHE A 73 -1.47 -5.53 -13.44
CA PHE A 73 -1.69 -5.73 -12.01
C PHE A 73 -3.19 -5.76 -11.68
N ARG A 74 -3.57 -6.64 -10.76
CA ARG A 74 -4.92 -6.65 -10.21
C ARG A 74 -5.17 -5.43 -9.33
N MET A 75 -6.41 -5.00 -9.23
CA MET A 75 -6.86 -3.85 -8.43
C MET A 75 -6.18 -3.78 -7.04
N ILE A 76 -6.16 -4.88 -6.31
CA ILE A 76 -5.55 -4.91 -4.97
C ILE A 76 -4.03 -4.64 -5.00
N GLN A 77 -3.31 -5.07 -6.02
CA GLN A 77 -1.89 -4.78 -6.18
C GLN A 77 -1.66 -3.30 -6.50
N ILE A 78 -2.51 -2.70 -7.34
CA ILE A 78 -2.47 -1.27 -7.66
C ILE A 78 -2.67 -0.43 -6.38
N LEU A 79 -3.66 -0.79 -5.55
CA LEU A 79 -3.89 -0.11 -4.27
C LEU A 79 -2.69 -0.24 -3.32
N MET A 80 -2.08 -1.42 -3.24
CA MET A 80 -0.88 -1.65 -2.42
C MET A 80 0.30 -0.81 -2.90
N ILE A 81 0.53 -0.76 -4.22
CA ILE A 81 1.55 0.06 -4.84
C ILE A 81 1.32 1.54 -4.52
N ALA A 82 0.10 2.03 -4.71
CA ALA A 82 -0.27 3.41 -4.43
C ALA A 82 -0.02 3.78 -2.96
N GLU A 83 -0.39 2.91 -2.03
CA GLU A 83 -0.19 3.13 -0.59
C GLU A 83 1.29 3.19 -0.21
N CYS A 84 2.12 2.26 -0.74
CA CYS A 84 3.57 2.25 -0.51
C CYS A 84 4.26 3.47 -1.11
N THR A 85 3.89 3.84 -2.35
CA THR A 85 4.45 5.03 -3.03
C THR A 85 4.08 6.31 -2.28
N LYS A 86 2.81 6.44 -1.84
CA LYS A 86 2.34 7.58 -1.03
C LYS A 86 3.10 7.69 0.29
N ALA A 87 3.52 6.58 0.87
CA ALA A 87 4.35 6.55 2.08
C ALA A 87 5.83 6.87 1.81
N GLY A 88 6.22 7.17 0.57
CA GLY A 88 7.61 7.47 0.19
C GLY A 88 8.53 6.25 0.11
N LEU A 89 7.96 5.04 0.05
CA LEU A 89 8.75 3.82 -0.04
C LEU A 89 9.27 3.64 -1.48
N GLU A 90 10.56 3.34 -1.63
CA GLU A 90 11.14 3.01 -2.93
C GLU A 90 10.56 1.68 -3.46
N ARG A 91 10.29 1.61 -4.76
CA ARG A 91 9.70 0.48 -5.46
C ARG A 91 10.37 -0.86 -5.13
N LYS A 92 11.70 -0.90 -5.02
CA LYS A 92 12.46 -2.12 -4.69
C LYS A 92 12.01 -2.82 -3.40
N TYR A 93 11.28 -2.13 -2.51
CA TYR A 93 10.78 -2.67 -1.24
C TYR A 93 9.34 -3.20 -1.30
N PHE A 94 8.63 -2.99 -2.41
CA PHE A 94 7.23 -3.43 -2.53
C PHE A 94 6.85 -3.91 -3.95
N ASP A 95 7.82 -4.11 -4.83
CA ASP A 95 7.56 -4.56 -6.20
C ASP A 95 6.88 -5.94 -6.20
N PRO A 96 5.65 -6.08 -6.75
CA PRO A 96 4.94 -7.35 -6.80
C PRO A 96 5.62 -8.40 -7.70
N GLU A 97 6.62 -8.04 -8.48
CA GLU A 97 7.45 -8.99 -9.24
C GLU A 97 8.56 -9.60 -8.38
N LEU A 98 8.97 -8.92 -7.31
CA LEU A 98 10.03 -9.37 -6.41
C LEU A 98 9.47 -10.07 -5.15
N PHE A 99 8.33 -9.62 -4.66
CA PHE A 99 7.71 -10.10 -3.43
C PHE A 99 6.44 -10.89 -3.70
N ASN A 100 6.27 -12.02 -3.06
CA ASN A 100 5.02 -12.75 -3.13
C ASN A 100 3.89 -12.05 -2.33
N LYS A 101 2.65 -12.46 -2.57
CA LYS A 101 1.45 -11.86 -1.96
C LYS A 101 1.55 -11.77 -0.42
N SER A 102 2.04 -12.82 0.24
CA SER A 102 2.13 -12.86 1.71
C SER A 102 3.21 -11.91 2.25
N GLN A 103 4.32 -11.74 1.53
CA GLN A 103 5.35 -10.76 1.86
C GLN A 103 4.82 -9.33 1.66
N LEU A 104 4.11 -9.06 0.56
CA LEU A 104 3.50 -7.75 0.31
C LEU A 104 2.51 -7.36 1.40
N VAL A 105 1.72 -8.30 1.92
CA VAL A 105 0.82 -8.03 3.05
C VAL A 105 1.61 -7.56 4.28
N GLU A 106 2.74 -8.17 4.61
CA GLU A 106 3.55 -7.74 5.76
C GLU A 106 4.19 -6.36 5.52
N ILE A 107 4.54 -6.03 4.28
CA ILE A 107 5.05 -4.71 3.88
C ILE A 107 3.97 -3.64 4.08
N ILE A 108 2.77 -3.84 3.53
CA ILE A 108 1.64 -2.93 3.67
C ILE A 108 1.26 -2.70 5.13
N LEU A 109 1.20 -3.77 5.92
CA LEU A 109 0.92 -3.65 7.35
C LEU A 109 1.97 -2.80 8.07
N GLY A 110 3.24 -2.90 7.67
CA GLY A 110 4.29 -2.05 8.22
C GLY A 110 4.14 -0.58 7.83
N VAL A 111 3.78 -0.31 6.58
CA VAL A 111 3.47 1.05 6.11
C VAL A 111 2.33 1.65 6.95
N ARG A 112 1.21 0.93 7.12
CA ARG A 112 0.06 1.36 7.92
C ARG A 112 0.37 1.56 9.40
N GLU A 113 1.25 0.74 9.95
CA GLU A 113 1.75 0.88 11.32
C GLU A 113 2.83 1.96 11.46
N ASN A 114 3.21 2.61 10.34
CA ASN A 114 4.28 3.58 10.27
C ASN A 114 5.60 3.01 10.86
N ILE A 115 5.97 1.81 10.40
CA ILE A 115 7.20 1.11 10.74
C ILE A 115 8.18 1.23 9.58
N ASP A 116 9.47 1.33 9.91
CA ASP A 116 10.52 1.35 8.90
C ASP A 116 10.60 -0.02 8.18
N VAL A 117 9.90 -0.10 7.05
CA VAL A 117 9.76 -1.29 6.23
C VAL A 117 11.10 -1.75 5.65
N THR A 118 12.03 -0.84 5.40
CA THR A 118 13.33 -1.14 4.78
C THR A 118 14.16 -2.13 5.60
N LYS A 119 13.88 -2.23 6.89
CA LYS A 119 14.57 -3.15 7.82
C LYS A 119 14.23 -4.61 7.58
N TYR A 120 13.05 -4.90 7.00
CA TYR A 120 12.59 -6.27 6.83
C TYR A 120 12.04 -6.62 5.44
N ALA A 121 11.78 -5.65 4.57
CA ALA A 121 11.37 -5.89 3.20
C ALA A 121 12.56 -6.41 2.38
N LYS A 122 12.89 -7.68 2.57
CA LYS A 122 13.97 -8.39 1.87
C LYS A 122 13.40 -9.59 1.16
N VAL A 123 13.68 -9.74 -0.14
CA VAL A 123 13.14 -10.78 -1.00
C VAL A 123 13.40 -12.20 -0.45
N ASN A 124 14.57 -12.39 0.17
CA ASN A 124 14.98 -13.68 0.76
C ASN A 124 14.40 -13.94 2.17
N TYR A 125 13.58 -13.03 2.72
CA TYR A 125 12.92 -13.27 4.00
C TYR A 125 11.57 -13.95 3.78
N SER A 126 11.29 -14.99 4.55
CA SER A 126 9.95 -15.57 4.60
C SER A 126 8.94 -14.53 5.15
N ASN A 127 7.66 -14.65 4.77
CA ASN A 127 6.60 -13.82 5.34
C ASN A 127 6.50 -13.94 6.87
N VAL A 128 6.83 -15.12 7.43
CA VAL A 128 6.86 -15.35 8.88
C VAL A 128 7.95 -14.51 9.53
N LYS A 129 9.16 -14.49 8.95
CA LYS A 129 10.28 -13.68 9.41
C LYS A 129 9.96 -12.18 9.31
N MET A 130 9.40 -11.74 8.18
CA MET A 130 8.98 -10.35 8.00
C MET A 130 7.94 -9.94 9.05
N ARG A 131 6.93 -10.78 9.30
CA ARG A 131 5.90 -10.57 10.34
C ARG A 131 6.52 -10.44 11.73
N PHE A 132 7.45 -11.32 12.06
CA PHE A 132 8.14 -11.28 13.35
C PHE A 132 8.87 -9.97 13.53
N ILE A 133 9.71 -9.56 12.55
CA ILE A 133 10.47 -8.30 12.63
C ILE A 133 9.52 -7.10 12.71
N ARG A 134 8.45 -7.06 11.91
CA ARG A 134 7.44 -5.99 11.96
C ARG A 134 6.84 -5.88 13.37
N LYS A 135 6.40 -6.99 13.96
CA LYS A 135 5.81 -6.99 15.32
C LYS A 135 6.80 -6.51 16.38
N VAL A 136 8.06 -6.91 16.29
CA VAL A 136 9.13 -6.44 17.17
C VAL A 136 9.32 -4.93 17.05
N LEU A 137 9.39 -4.41 15.81
CA LEU A 137 9.51 -2.98 15.57
C LEU A 137 8.31 -2.18 16.08
N THR A 138 7.09 -2.72 15.89
CA THR A 138 5.84 -2.12 16.41
C THR A 138 5.85 -2.07 17.94
N PHE A 139 6.29 -3.14 18.59
CA PHE A 139 6.42 -3.20 20.05
C PHE A 139 7.40 -2.14 20.56
N PHE A 140 8.60 -2.04 19.97
CA PHE A 140 9.58 -1.03 20.37
C PHE A 140 9.10 0.41 20.09
N LYS A 141 8.38 0.64 18.99
CA LYS A 141 7.77 1.94 18.73
C LYS A 141 6.79 2.34 19.84
N ARG A 142 5.94 1.39 20.28
CA ARG A 142 4.98 1.62 21.37
C ARG A 142 5.66 1.86 22.72
N LEU A 143 6.78 1.19 23.00
CA LEU A 143 7.55 1.42 24.22
C LEU A 143 8.19 2.80 24.24
N ARG A 144 8.77 3.24 23.12
CA ARG A 144 9.33 4.59 22.99
C ARG A 144 8.27 5.68 23.19
N SER A 145 7.06 5.49 22.70
CA SER A 145 5.96 6.44 22.89
C SER A 145 5.52 6.56 24.35
N LYS A 146 5.86 5.58 25.20
CA LYS A 146 5.58 5.57 26.64
C LYS A 146 6.79 6.01 27.50
N SER A 147 7.81 6.65 26.91
CA SER A 147 9.03 7.10 27.60
C SER A 147 9.79 6.00 28.35
N LEU A 148 9.67 4.75 27.91
CA LEU A 148 10.45 3.64 28.44
C LEU A 148 11.77 3.53 27.68
N ASP A 149 12.86 3.94 28.30
CA ASP A 149 14.23 3.73 27.78
C ASP A 149 14.61 2.24 27.85
N LEU A 150 14.69 1.63 26.69
CA LEU A 150 15.14 0.23 26.58
C LEU A 150 16.66 0.16 26.42
N PRO A 151 17.33 -0.75 27.15
CA PRO A 151 18.76 -0.97 26.98
C PRO A 151 19.12 -1.30 25.54
N ARG A 152 20.18 -0.66 25.00
CA ARG A 152 20.69 -0.89 23.64
C ARG A 152 21.07 -2.36 23.37
N SER A 153 21.37 -3.13 24.42
CA SER A 153 21.66 -4.56 24.36
C SER A 153 20.47 -5.39 23.83
N ILE A 154 19.25 -5.04 24.21
CA ILE A 154 18.03 -5.72 23.73
C ILE A 154 17.82 -5.48 22.24
N LEU A 155 18.05 -4.24 21.76
CA LEU A 155 17.95 -3.90 20.35
C LEU A 155 18.97 -4.69 19.49
N ARG A 156 20.20 -4.87 20.01
CA ARG A 156 21.27 -5.59 19.30
C ARG A 156 20.98 -7.07 19.12
N TYR A 157 20.31 -7.69 20.08
CA TYR A 157 19.91 -9.10 20.03
C TYR A 157 18.90 -9.38 18.90
N PHE A 158 17.94 -8.49 18.67
CA PHE A 158 16.89 -8.67 17.66
C PHE A 158 17.33 -8.31 16.23
N PHE A 159 18.42 -7.56 16.05
CA PHE A 159 18.89 -7.10 14.74
C PHE A 159 20.10 -7.85 14.20
N ASN A 160 20.65 -8.81 14.95
CA ASN A 160 21.62 -9.76 14.39
C ASN A 160 20.92 -10.67 13.38
N PRO A 161 21.59 -11.09 12.30
CA PRO A 161 21.01 -11.99 11.30
C PRO A 161 20.79 -13.38 11.91
N VAL A 162 19.60 -13.59 12.47
CA VAL A 162 19.16 -14.89 13.00
C VAL A 162 18.69 -15.74 11.83
N SER A 163 19.11 -17.01 11.76
CA SER A 163 18.66 -17.94 10.72
C SER A 163 17.17 -18.28 10.90
N ASP A 164 16.47 -18.64 9.80
CA ASP A 164 15.04 -19.01 9.87
C ASP A 164 14.77 -20.23 10.80
N LYS A 165 15.79 -21.05 11.05
CA LYS A 165 15.71 -22.20 11.97
C LYS A 165 15.70 -21.77 13.45
N ASP A 166 16.46 -20.74 13.79
CA ASP A 166 16.58 -20.24 15.15
C ASP A 166 15.35 -19.46 15.59
N LEU A 167 14.66 -18.78 14.63
CA LEU A 167 13.40 -18.06 14.89
C LEU A 167 12.27 -18.95 15.42
N ASN A 168 12.18 -20.20 14.97
CA ASN A 168 11.15 -21.13 15.44
C ASN A 168 11.38 -21.59 16.88
N LEU A 169 12.63 -21.76 17.30
CA LEU A 169 12.96 -22.12 18.68
C LEU A 169 12.74 -20.97 19.66
N GLU A 170 13.09 -19.74 19.26
CA GLU A 170 12.95 -18.57 20.13
C GLU A 170 11.50 -18.10 20.30
N MET A 171 10.65 -18.24 19.27
CA MET A 171 9.21 -17.98 19.40
C MET A 171 8.54 -18.86 20.44
N LEU A 172 9.04 -20.11 20.63
CA LEU A 172 8.54 -21.03 21.65
C LEU A 172 8.99 -20.64 23.07
N THR A 173 10.17 -20.03 23.19
CA THR A 173 10.74 -19.60 24.49
C THR A 173 10.13 -18.28 24.99
N VAL A 174 9.84 -17.34 24.10
CA VAL A 174 9.20 -16.05 24.47
C VAL A 174 7.74 -16.27 24.90
N ARG A 175 7.02 -17.24 24.29
CA ARG A 175 5.65 -17.61 24.72
C ARG A 175 5.58 -18.21 26.13
N ARG A 176 6.68 -18.73 26.67
CA ARG A 176 6.73 -19.33 28.05
C ARG A 176 7.08 -18.31 29.13
N LYS A 177 7.46 -17.08 28.77
CA LYS A 177 7.91 -16.04 29.73
C LYS A 177 6.97 -14.83 29.81
N LEU A 178 5.88 -14.83 29.03
CA LEU A 178 4.77 -13.88 29.09
C LEU A 178 3.52 -14.58 29.64
#